data_61e419e5aec23753987d1fad69c2e368
#
_entry.id   61e419e5aec23753987d1fad69c2e368
#
_cell.length_a   1.000
_cell.length_b   1.000
_cell.length_c   1.000
_cell.angle_alpha   90.00
_cell.angle_beta   90.00
_cell.angle_gamma   90.00
#
_symmetry.space_group_name_H-M   'P 1'
#
loop_
_entity.id
_entity.type
_entity.pdbx_description
1 polymer ?
#
loop_
_entity_poly.entity_id
_entity_poly.type
_entity_poly.pdbx_seq_one_letter_code
_entity_poly.pdbx_strand_id
1 'polypeptide(L)'
;MSYIWNTQEIEVYNNYEGKIDVVYKVNYSITKTDNNGNAETLFKVANIDTSSLDNFIAYEDLTSEIVIDWIKTDLGTDGITALENEVDTALSTMLNTSIRTL
;
A
#
# COMPACT_ATOMS: atom_id res chain seq x y z
N MET A 1 -17.48 -6.53 5.06
CA MET A 1 -16.03 -6.67 5.20
C MET A 1 -15.34 -5.65 4.34
N SER A 2 -14.35 -4.99 4.86
CA SER A 2 -13.69 -3.91 4.13
C SER A 2 -12.18 -4.09 4.17
N TYR A 3 -11.53 -3.56 3.13
CA TYR A 3 -10.09 -3.50 3.04
C TYR A 3 -9.69 -2.05 3.30
N ILE A 4 -8.68 -1.87 4.14
CA ILE A 4 -8.14 -0.55 4.45
C ILE A 4 -6.74 -0.47 3.88
N TRP A 5 -6.52 0.46 2.96
CA TRP A 5 -5.23 0.73 2.33
C TRP A 5 -4.66 1.99 2.95
N ASN A 6 -3.48 1.89 3.53
CA ASN A 6 -2.82 3.03 4.17
C ASN A 6 -1.39 3.17 3.70
N THR A 7 -0.92 4.41 3.60
CA THR A 7 0.49 4.67 3.42
C THR A 7 1.21 4.49 4.75
N GLN A 8 2.44 3.97 4.66
CA GLN A 8 3.36 3.88 5.78
C GLN A 8 4.48 4.89 5.53
N GLU A 9 5.71 4.44 5.33
CA GLU A 9 6.81 5.33 5.04
C GLU A 9 6.86 5.67 3.56
N ILE A 10 7.18 6.91 3.24
CA ILE A 10 7.35 7.40 1.87
C ILE A 10 8.80 7.86 1.73
N GLU A 11 9.49 7.36 0.70
CA GLU A 11 10.85 7.77 0.40
C GLU A 11 10.85 8.73 -0.78
N VAL A 12 11.60 9.81 -0.64
CA VAL A 12 11.66 10.86 -1.65
C VAL A 12 13.11 11.12 -2.07
N TYR A 13 13.29 11.55 -3.31
CA TYR A 13 14.52 12.22 -3.70
C TYR A 13 14.42 13.66 -3.21
N ASN A 14 15.42 14.12 -2.45
CA ASN A 14 15.42 15.49 -1.95
C ASN A 14 15.44 16.51 -3.09
N ASN A 15 16.12 16.17 -4.18
CA ASN A 15 16.19 16.97 -5.38
C ASN A 15 16.31 16.05 -6.59
N TYR A 16 15.38 16.18 -7.54
CA TYR A 16 15.35 15.37 -8.73
C TYR A 16 14.85 16.23 -9.90
N GLU A 17 15.74 16.46 -10.87
CA GLU A 17 15.44 17.23 -12.09
C GLU A 17 14.80 18.59 -11.77
N GLY A 18 15.31 19.27 -10.77
CA GLY A 18 14.80 20.60 -10.36
C GLY A 18 13.58 20.56 -9.47
N LYS A 19 13.07 19.38 -9.14
CA LYS A 19 11.95 19.22 -8.22
C LYS A 19 12.45 18.78 -6.86
N ILE A 20 11.76 19.20 -5.80
CA ILE A 20 12.10 18.91 -4.41
C ILE A 20 11.13 17.85 -3.87
N ASP A 21 11.65 16.91 -3.09
CA ASP A 21 10.88 15.87 -2.41
C ASP A 21 10.03 15.06 -3.39
N VAL A 22 10.66 14.50 -4.40
CA VAL A 22 10.01 13.66 -5.41
C VAL A 22 9.84 12.25 -4.89
N VAL A 23 8.61 11.81 -4.70
CA VAL A 23 8.30 10.47 -4.21
C VAL A 23 8.72 9.42 -5.24
N TYR A 24 9.55 8.46 -4.81
CA TYR A 24 9.96 7.36 -5.69
C TYR A 24 9.62 5.99 -5.13
N LYS A 25 9.29 5.91 -3.84
CA LYS A 25 9.00 4.62 -3.19
C LYS A 25 8.00 4.84 -2.06
N VAL A 26 7.00 4.00 -2.01
CA VAL A 26 5.98 4.06 -0.97
C VAL A 26 5.85 2.70 -0.31
N ASN A 27 6.00 2.67 1.00
CA ASN A 27 5.62 1.52 1.79
C ASN A 27 4.15 1.72 2.17
N TYR A 28 3.33 0.70 1.96
CA TYR A 28 1.91 0.78 2.24
C TYR A 28 1.41 -0.53 2.85
N SER A 29 0.21 -0.49 3.38
CA SER A 29 -0.39 -1.66 4.01
C SER A 29 -1.82 -1.85 3.53
N ILE A 30 -2.26 -3.11 3.58
CA ILE A 30 -3.63 -3.50 3.31
C ILE A 30 -4.09 -4.31 4.50
N THR A 31 -5.14 -3.86 5.16
CA THR A 31 -5.71 -4.53 6.34
C THR A 31 -7.10 -5.00 6.02
N LYS A 32 -7.39 -6.24 6.37
CA LYS A 32 -8.74 -6.78 6.35
C LYS A 32 -9.18 -7.13 7.76
N THR A 33 -10.39 -6.71 8.10
CA THR A 33 -11.01 -7.05 9.38
C THR A 33 -12.30 -7.81 9.10
N ASP A 34 -12.52 -8.92 9.80
CA ASP A 34 -13.76 -9.69 9.68
C ASP A 34 -14.84 -9.18 10.65
N ASN A 35 -16.02 -9.81 10.61
CA ASN A 35 -17.14 -9.40 11.44
C ASN A 35 -16.94 -9.72 12.93
N ASN A 36 -15.96 -10.53 13.27
CA ASN A 36 -15.65 -10.93 14.65
C ASN A 36 -14.52 -10.12 15.26
N GLY A 37 -14.02 -9.11 14.53
CA GLY A 37 -12.93 -8.27 14.99
C GLY A 37 -11.53 -8.81 14.74
N ASN A 38 -11.41 -9.94 14.04
CA ASN A 38 -10.10 -10.45 13.64
C ASN A 38 -9.57 -9.64 12.46
N ALA A 39 -8.29 -9.33 12.48
CA ALA A 39 -7.68 -8.52 11.44
C ALA A 39 -6.31 -9.08 11.04
N GLU A 40 -5.96 -8.86 9.78
CA GLU A 40 -4.64 -9.17 9.26
C GLU A 40 -4.18 -8.04 8.37
N THR A 41 -2.90 -7.73 8.42
CA THR A 41 -2.30 -6.64 7.65
C THR A 41 -1.13 -7.16 6.85
N LEU A 42 -1.10 -6.81 5.57
CA LEU A 42 0.05 -7.06 4.70
C LEU A 42 0.77 -5.73 4.45
N PHE A 43 2.10 -5.78 4.46
CA PHE A 43 2.95 -4.64 4.14
C PHE A 43 3.57 -4.86 2.77
N LYS A 44 3.47 -3.86 1.91
CA LYS A 44 3.95 -3.92 0.54
C LYS A 44 4.75 -2.67 0.19
N VAL A 45 5.46 -2.74 -0.92
CA VAL A 45 6.28 -1.63 -1.42
C VAL A 45 5.86 -1.34 -2.86
N ALA A 46 5.65 -0.07 -3.16
CA ALA A 46 5.41 0.39 -4.52
C ALA A 46 6.55 1.30 -4.96
N ASN A 47 7.06 1.06 -6.16
CA ASN A 47 8.03 1.96 -6.79
C ASN A 47 7.26 2.88 -7.72
N ILE A 48 7.45 4.18 -7.55
CA ILE A 48 6.76 5.19 -8.33
C ILE A 48 7.62 5.58 -9.51
N ASP A 49 7.02 5.60 -10.70
CA ASP A 49 7.72 5.99 -11.92
C ASP A 49 8.01 7.49 -11.89
N THR A 50 9.30 7.84 -11.86
CA THR A 50 9.75 9.22 -11.88
C THR A 50 10.29 9.65 -13.25
N SER A 51 10.12 8.82 -14.28
CA SER A 51 10.62 9.13 -15.62
C SER A 51 9.88 10.29 -16.28
N SER A 52 8.65 10.58 -15.83
CA SER A 52 7.86 11.73 -16.27
C SER A 52 7.34 12.48 -15.07
N LEU A 53 7.56 13.79 -15.04
CA LEU A 53 7.09 14.66 -13.97
C LEU A 53 5.95 15.57 -14.45
N ASP A 54 5.28 15.21 -15.55
CA ASP A 54 4.21 16.02 -16.13
C ASP A 54 3.05 16.22 -15.16
N ASN A 55 2.76 15.20 -14.34
CA ASN A 55 1.69 15.27 -13.34
C ASN A 55 2.26 15.36 -11.93
N PHE A 56 3.42 15.98 -11.80
CA PHE A 56 4.07 16.12 -10.50
C PHE A 56 3.18 16.91 -9.54
N ILE A 57 3.01 16.35 -8.34
CA ILE A 57 2.33 17.03 -7.24
C ILE A 57 3.37 17.26 -6.15
N ALA A 58 3.49 18.50 -5.67
CA ALA A 58 4.44 18.82 -4.62
C ALA A 58 4.14 18.00 -3.37
N TYR A 59 5.19 17.53 -2.69
CA TYR A 59 5.06 16.67 -1.51
C TYR A 59 4.09 17.27 -0.48
N GLU A 60 4.16 18.58 -0.28
CA GLU A 60 3.31 19.29 0.69
C GLU A 60 1.82 19.23 0.34
N ASP A 61 1.49 18.96 -0.93
CA ASP A 61 0.10 18.85 -1.40
C ASP A 61 -0.38 17.41 -1.47
N LEU A 62 0.48 16.43 -1.13
CA LEU A 62 0.12 15.03 -1.17
C LEU A 62 -0.69 14.64 0.06
N THR A 63 -1.64 13.73 -0.16
CA THR A 63 -2.38 13.08 0.91
C THR A 63 -2.22 11.57 0.76
N SER A 64 -2.50 10.83 1.83
CA SER A 64 -2.50 9.37 1.77
C SER A 64 -3.45 8.87 0.68
N GLU A 65 -4.60 9.50 0.52
CA GLU A 65 -5.58 9.13 -0.51
C GLU A 65 -5.02 9.27 -1.92
N ILE A 66 -4.33 10.36 -2.21
CA ILE A 66 -3.72 10.58 -3.52
C ILE A 66 -2.68 9.51 -3.81
N VAL A 67 -1.83 9.22 -2.84
CA VAL A 67 -0.76 8.23 -3.01
C VAL A 67 -1.33 6.82 -3.19
N ILE A 68 -2.34 6.45 -2.41
CA ILE A 68 -3.02 5.16 -2.55
C ILE A 68 -3.69 5.05 -3.91
N ASP A 69 -4.30 6.12 -4.41
CA ASP A 69 -4.89 6.13 -5.75
C ASP A 69 -3.84 5.88 -6.84
N TRP A 70 -2.65 6.46 -6.71
CA TRP A 70 -1.55 6.18 -7.64
C TRP A 70 -1.20 4.69 -7.63
N ILE A 71 -1.08 4.10 -6.45
CA ILE A 71 -0.73 2.69 -6.28
C ILE A 71 -1.80 1.81 -6.91
N LYS A 72 -3.07 2.09 -6.63
CA LYS A 72 -4.19 1.31 -7.17
C LYS A 72 -4.29 1.44 -8.68
N THR A 73 -4.05 2.63 -9.21
CA THR A 73 -4.07 2.86 -10.67
C THR A 73 -2.97 2.04 -11.34
N ASP A 74 -1.78 2.02 -10.77
CA ASP A 74 -0.65 1.26 -11.29
C ASP A 74 -0.90 -0.25 -11.22
N LEU A 75 -1.49 -0.73 -10.12
CA LEU A 75 -1.82 -2.14 -9.94
C LEU A 75 -2.92 -2.61 -10.90
N GLY A 76 -3.88 -1.74 -11.19
CA GLY A 76 -5.06 -2.11 -11.97
C GLY A 76 -6.00 -3.01 -11.18
N THR A 77 -7.13 -3.33 -11.79
CA THR A 77 -8.16 -4.16 -11.15
C THR A 77 -7.62 -5.53 -10.75
N ASP A 78 -6.86 -6.18 -11.62
CA ASP A 78 -6.31 -7.51 -11.35
C ASP A 78 -5.29 -7.49 -10.23
N GLY A 79 -4.42 -6.47 -10.19
CA GLY A 79 -3.44 -6.32 -9.13
C GLY A 79 -4.06 -6.04 -7.78
N ILE A 80 -5.08 -5.19 -7.74
CA ILE A 80 -5.83 -4.90 -6.51
C ILE A 80 -6.49 -6.18 -6.00
N THR A 81 -7.18 -6.92 -6.87
CA THR A 81 -7.85 -8.17 -6.51
C THR A 81 -6.84 -9.20 -5.98
N ALA A 82 -5.69 -9.32 -6.63
CA ALA A 82 -4.66 -10.27 -6.20
C ALA A 82 -4.16 -9.96 -4.78
N LEU A 83 -3.92 -8.68 -4.46
CA LEU A 83 -3.46 -8.29 -3.13
C LEU A 83 -4.55 -8.47 -2.07
N GLU A 84 -5.80 -8.16 -2.41
CA GLU A 84 -6.91 -8.37 -1.48
C GLU A 84 -7.14 -9.85 -1.21
N ASN A 85 -6.99 -10.70 -2.22
CA ASN A 85 -7.02 -12.16 -2.01
C ASN A 85 -5.86 -12.65 -1.16
N GLU A 86 -4.70 -12.03 -1.28
CA GLU A 86 -3.54 -12.37 -0.47
C GLU A 86 -3.78 -12.10 1.02
N VAL A 87 -4.38 -10.94 1.34
CA VAL A 87 -4.71 -10.64 2.75
C VAL A 87 -5.84 -11.52 3.26
N ASP A 88 -6.81 -11.88 2.40
CA ASP A 88 -7.87 -12.83 2.76
C ASP A 88 -7.27 -14.19 3.15
N THR A 89 -6.32 -14.67 2.36
CA THR A 89 -5.64 -15.94 2.62
C THR A 89 -4.85 -15.87 3.92
N ALA A 90 -4.14 -14.75 4.15
CA ALA A 90 -3.38 -14.56 5.37
C ALA A 90 -4.29 -14.57 6.61
N LEU A 91 -5.45 -13.92 6.51
CA LEU A 91 -6.43 -13.91 7.60
C LEU A 91 -6.98 -15.31 7.88
N SER A 92 -7.34 -16.04 6.81
CA SER A 92 -7.84 -17.42 6.94
C SER A 92 -6.80 -18.33 7.57
N THR A 93 -5.53 -18.19 7.18
CA THR A 93 -4.43 -18.97 7.75
C THR A 93 -4.27 -18.65 9.23
N MET A 94 -4.29 -17.37 9.60
CA MET A 94 -4.17 -16.94 10.99
C MET A 94 -5.27 -17.55 11.86
N LEU A 95 -6.50 -17.58 11.34
CA LEU A 95 -7.65 -18.14 12.07
C LEU A 95 -7.61 -19.66 12.20
N ASN A 96 -6.85 -20.34 11.32
CA ASN A 96 -6.78 -21.79 11.26
C ASN A 96 -5.48 -22.35 11.82
N THR A 97 -4.65 -21.54 12.47
CA THR A 97 -3.36 -21.96 12.99
C THR A 97 -3.26 -21.69 14.49
N SER A 98 -2.44 -22.47 15.16
CA SER A 98 -2.18 -22.32 16.59
C SER A 98 -0.72 -22.62 16.86
N ILE A 99 -0.20 -21.97 17.90
CA ILE A 99 1.14 -22.30 18.39
C ILE A 99 0.98 -23.36 19.49
N ARG A 100 1.70 -24.47 19.35
CA ARG A 100 1.69 -25.57 20.30
C ARG A 100 3.09 -25.78 20.87
N THR A 101 3.14 -26.22 22.12
CA THR A 101 4.38 -26.61 22.80
C THR A 101 4.25 -28.05 23.25
N LEU A 102 5.24 -28.85 22.92
CA LEU A 102 5.28 -30.24 23.37
C LEU A 102 6.08 -30.36 24.66
#